data_16b055b7367b4ad0bf00976b474a8309
#
_entry.id   16b055b7367b4ad0bf00976b474a8309
#
_cell.length_a   1.000
_cell.length_b   1.000
_cell.length_c   1.000
_cell.angle_alpha   90.00
_cell.angle_beta   90.00
_cell.angle_gamma   90.00
#
_symmetry.space_group_name_H-M   'P 1'
#
loop_
_entity.id
_entity.type
_entity.pdbx_description
1 polymer ?
#
loop_
_entity_poly.entity_id
_entity_poly.type
_entity_poly.pdbx_seq_one_letter_code
_entity_poly.pdbx_strand_id
1 'polypeptide(L)'
;MAVNNNVSDFLSKVKQGVRPNMFRVQIAFPGEAEGTGDSQSGKQALAEYMCKSAALPASNVGVIEVPFRGRTVKIAGDRTFDNWSATFINDQDMSIRAYFEKWMEDINSHKANTCLLYTSPSPRDS
;
A
#
# COMPACT_ATOMS: atom_id res chain seq x y z
N MET A 1 23.87 -34.76 6.41
CA MET A 1 24.35 -33.63 7.22
C MET A 1 23.46 -33.49 8.44
N ALA A 2 23.97 -33.70 9.62
CA ALA A 2 23.21 -33.47 10.83
C ALA A 2 23.02 -31.97 11.03
N VAL A 3 21.79 -31.51 10.97
CA VAL A 3 21.45 -30.12 11.29
C VAL A 3 21.52 -30.02 12.82
N ASN A 4 22.62 -29.48 13.34
CA ASN A 4 22.73 -29.16 14.75
C ASN A 4 21.80 -28.00 15.06
N ASN A 5 20.58 -28.31 15.48
CA ASN A 5 19.61 -27.32 15.98
C ASN A 5 19.97 -26.90 17.41
N ASN A 6 21.14 -26.32 17.60
CA ASN A 6 21.53 -25.76 18.88
C ASN A 6 20.90 -24.37 19.07
N VAL A 7 20.47 -24.08 20.29
CA VAL A 7 19.90 -22.77 20.66
C VAL A 7 20.88 -21.63 20.34
N SER A 8 22.19 -21.88 20.46
CA SER A 8 23.25 -20.92 20.12
C SER A 8 23.25 -20.61 18.61
N ASP A 9 23.06 -21.61 17.75
CA ASP A 9 22.97 -21.41 16.30
C ASP A 9 21.70 -20.65 15.91
N PHE A 10 20.61 -20.92 16.59
CA PHE A 10 19.36 -20.18 16.42
C PHE A 10 19.55 -18.70 16.80
N LEU A 11 20.11 -18.42 17.97
CA LEU A 11 20.36 -17.06 18.44
C LEU A 11 21.33 -16.29 17.55
N SER A 12 22.35 -16.96 16.99
CA SER A 12 23.31 -16.33 16.08
C SER A 12 22.70 -15.99 14.72
N LYS A 13 21.75 -16.79 14.23
CA LYS A 13 21.07 -16.61 12.95
C LYS A 13 19.89 -15.65 13.03
N VAL A 14 19.16 -15.66 14.14
CA VAL A 14 17.93 -14.84 14.27
C VAL A 14 18.25 -13.37 14.49
N LYS A 15 19.47 -13.01 14.89
CA LYS A 15 19.84 -11.62 15.16
C LYS A 15 18.65 -10.86 15.79
N GLN A 16 18.71 -9.61 16.00
CA GLN A 16 17.55 -8.87 16.51
C GLN A 16 16.44 -8.86 15.45
N GLY A 17 15.31 -9.53 15.72
CA GLY A 17 14.12 -9.47 14.87
C GLY A 17 13.65 -8.02 14.69
N VAL A 18 12.99 -7.75 13.57
CA VAL A 18 12.42 -6.43 13.29
C VAL A 18 11.37 -6.10 14.36
N ARG A 19 11.56 -4.96 15.02
CA ARG A 19 10.59 -4.50 16.02
C ARG A 19 9.35 -3.95 15.33
N PRO A 20 8.14 -4.42 15.67
CA PRO A 20 6.91 -4.02 14.98
C PRO A 20 6.53 -2.56 15.19
N ASN A 21 7.14 -1.87 16.15
CA ASN A 21 6.94 -0.45 16.42
C ASN A 21 7.91 0.48 15.66
N MET A 22 8.90 -0.08 14.95
CA MET A 22 9.87 0.69 14.17
C MET A 22 9.51 0.60 12.69
N PHE A 23 8.50 1.34 12.28
CA PHE A 23 8.12 1.48 10.89
C PHE A 23 7.87 2.96 10.56
N ARG A 24 8.01 3.29 9.30
CA ARG A 24 7.75 4.62 8.75
C ARG A 24 6.83 4.47 7.55
N VAL A 25 5.74 5.22 7.54
CA VAL A 25 4.79 5.26 6.43
C VAL A 25 4.91 6.60 5.74
N GLN A 26 5.25 6.58 4.48
CA GLN A 26 5.34 7.77 3.66
C GLN A 26 4.23 7.74 2.60
N ILE A 27 3.36 8.73 2.62
CA ILE A 27 2.23 8.85 1.70
C ILE A 27 2.44 10.10 0.86
N ALA A 28 2.52 9.93 -0.45
CA ALA A 28 2.51 11.03 -1.39
C ALA A 28 1.08 11.23 -1.89
N PHE A 29 0.49 12.37 -1.60
CA PHE A 29 -0.84 12.72 -2.11
C PHE A 29 -0.71 13.26 -3.54
N PRO A 30 -1.40 12.68 -4.54
CA PRO A 30 -1.41 13.21 -5.89
C PRO A 30 -2.21 14.51 -5.94
N GLY A 31 -1.75 15.45 -6.75
CA GLY A 31 -2.47 16.70 -7.04
C GLY A 31 -1.89 17.98 -6.48
N GLU A 32 -0.84 17.90 -5.68
CA GLU A 32 -0.24 19.10 -5.08
C GLU A 32 1.29 19.14 -5.17
N ALA A 33 1.88 18.40 -6.12
CA ALA A 33 3.33 18.41 -6.33
C ALA A 33 3.82 19.69 -7.05
N GLU A 34 2.91 20.53 -7.55
CA GLU A 34 3.28 21.77 -8.25
C GLU A 34 2.63 22.99 -7.60
N GLY A 35 3.36 23.59 -6.71
CA GLY A 35 3.19 25.00 -6.38
C GLY A 35 2.38 25.32 -5.13
N THR A 36 3.07 25.88 -4.27
CA THR A 36 2.76 26.72 -3.13
C THR A 36 2.98 26.09 -1.76
N GLY A 37 4.22 26.32 -1.31
CA GLY A 37 4.49 26.76 0.04
C GLY A 37 3.98 25.94 1.22
N ASP A 38 4.90 25.41 1.97
CA ASP A 38 4.88 25.20 3.43
C ASP A 38 3.74 24.37 4.08
N SER A 39 2.54 24.33 3.54
CA SER A 39 1.42 23.69 4.23
C SER A 39 1.33 22.17 4.00
N GLN A 40 1.94 21.66 2.96
CA GLN A 40 1.77 20.25 2.55
C GLN A 40 2.83 19.32 3.09
N SER A 41 4.08 19.74 3.08
CA SER A 41 5.14 18.95 3.72
C SER A 41 4.88 18.76 5.22
N GLY A 42 4.24 19.73 5.86
CA GLY A 42 3.80 19.63 7.25
C GLY A 42 2.71 18.58 7.47
N LYS A 43 1.78 18.43 6.54
CA LYS A 43 0.63 17.52 6.68
C LYS A 43 0.93 16.08 6.25
N GLN A 44 1.80 15.91 5.25
CA GLN A 44 2.39 14.62 4.94
C GLN A 44 3.23 14.09 6.11
N ALA A 45 4.03 14.97 6.72
CA ALA A 45 4.78 14.66 7.92
C ALA A 45 3.85 14.33 9.10
N LEU A 46 2.73 15.03 9.25
CA LEU A 46 1.74 14.74 10.28
C LEU A 46 1.14 13.35 10.10
N ALA A 47 0.73 12.99 8.90
CA ALA A 47 0.21 11.65 8.59
C ALA A 47 1.24 10.56 8.89
N GLU A 48 2.51 10.83 8.62
CA GLU A 48 3.61 9.92 8.90
C GLU A 48 3.77 9.67 10.41
N TYR A 49 3.68 10.71 11.22
CA TYR A 49 3.80 10.60 12.69
C TYR A 49 2.55 10.03 13.35
N MET A 50 1.37 10.25 12.78
CA MET A 50 0.09 9.81 13.33
C MET A 50 -0.29 8.38 12.93
N CYS A 51 0.55 7.69 12.18
CA CYS A 51 0.30 6.29 11.81
C CYS A 51 0.54 5.37 13.01
N LYS A 52 -0.53 4.74 13.48
CA LYS A 52 -0.50 3.79 14.60
C LYS A 52 -0.09 2.39 14.15
N SER A 53 -0.63 1.93 13.04
CA SER A 53 -0.34 0.61 12.48
C SER A 53 -0.55 0.62 10.97
N ALA A 54 0.25 -0.15 10.27
CA ALA A 54 0.13 -0.37 8.85
C ALA A 54 0.37 -1.84 8.52
N ALA A 55 -0.45 -2.41 7.66
CA ALA A 55 -0.28 -3.76 7.15
C ALA A 55 0.46 -3.70 5.81
N LEU A 56 1.43 -4.58 5.62
CA LEU A 56 2.04 -4.76 4.31
C LEU A 56 1.06 -5.50 3.40
N PRO A 57 0.70 -4.95 2.21
CA PRO A 57 -0.17 -5.65 1.29
C PRO A 57 0.50 -6.93 0.80
N ALA A 58 -0.23 -8.04 0.83
CA ALA A 58 0.25 -9.30 0.29
C ALA A 58 0.23 -9.27 -1.24
N SER A 59 1.20 -9.91 -1.85
CA SER A 59 1.24 -10.18 -3.29
C SER A 59 0.88 -11.65 -3.51
N ASN A 60 -0.26 -11.89 -4.10
CA ASN A 60 -0.80 -13.22 -4.34
C ASN A 60 -0.58 -13.61 -5.82
N VAL A 61 -0.14 -14.84 -6.04
CA VAL A 61 -0.03 -15.40 -7.39
C VAL A 61 -1.18 -16.38 -7.56
N GLY A 62 -2.07 -16.10 -8.52
CA GLY A 62 -3.15 -16.98 -8.89
C GLY A 62 -2.65 -18.35 -9.38
N VAL A 63 -3.48 -19.35 -9.26
CA VAL A 63 -3.18 -20.71 -9.74
C VAL A 63 -4.08 -21.00 -10.93
N ILE A 64 -3.48 -21.35 -12.05
CA ILE A 64 -4.18 -21.86 -13.22
C ILE A 64 -4.12 -23.39 -13.17
N GLU A 65 -5.28 -24.03 -13.11
CA GLU A 65 -5.37 -25.47 -13.11
C GLU A 65 -5.59 -25.99 -14.54
N VAL A 66 -4.61 -26.72 -15.05
CA VAL A 66 -4.68 -27.33 -16.37
C VAL A 66 -4.95 -28.82 -16.19
N PRO A 67 -6.11 -29.35 -16.66
CA PRO A 67 -6.40 -30.79 -16.61
C PRO A 67 -5.54 -31.55 -17.61
N PHE A 68 -4.83 -32.56 -17.14
CA PHE A 68 -4.04 -33.45 -17.98
C PHE A 68 -4.22 -34.90 -17.55
N ARG A 69 -4.81 -35.70 -18.40
CA ARG A 69 -5.00 -37.17 -18.22
C ARG A 69 -5.57 -37.55 -16.84
N GLY A 70 -6.65 -36.91 -16.40
CA GLY A 70 -7.29 -37.18 -15.11
C GLY A 70 -6.59 -36.61 -13.89
N ARG A 71 -5.56 -35.79 -14.09
CA ARG A 71 -4.87 -35.03 -13.03
C ARG A 71 -4.84 -33.54 -13.40
N THR A 72 -4.83 -32.67 -12.42
CA THR A 72 -4.65 -31.23 -12.62
C THR A 72 -3.21 -30.84 -12.36
N VAL A 73 -2.62 -30.13 -13.31
CA VAL A 73 -1.30 -29.51 -13.17
C VAL A 73 -1.52 -28.04 -12.81
N LYS A 74 -0.91 -27.58 -11.74
CA LYS A 74 -1.02 -26.19 -11.28
C LYS A 74 0.10 -25.36 -11.87
N ILE A 75 -0.26 -24.32 -12.60
CA ILE A 75 0.67 -23.36 -13.21
C ILE A 75 0.46 -22.01 -12.54
N ALA A 76 1.52 -21.22 -12.39
CA ALA A 76 1.43 -19.86 -11.88
C ALA A 76 0.62 -18.99 -12.84
N GLY A 77 -0.39 -18.32 -12.30
CA GLY A 77 -1.24 -17.37 -13.02
C GLY A 77 -0.88 -15.92 -12.74
N ASP A 78 -1.87 -15.05 -12.83
CA ASP A 78 -1.71 -13.63 -12.64
C ASP A 78 -1.38 -13.26 -11.20
N ARG A 79 -0.59 -12.19 -11.06
CA ARG A 79 -0.27 -11.62 -9.76
C ARG A 79 -1.29 -10.57 -9.38
N THR A 80 -1.86 -10.72 -8.20
CA THR A 80 -2.78 -9.75 -7.59
C THR A 80 -2.20 -9.22 -6.29
N PHE A 81 -2.56 -7.99 -5.96
CA PHE A 81 -2.14 -7.32 -4.72
C PHE A 81 -3.35 -7.10 -3.85
N ASP A 82 -3.20 -7.40 -2.57
CA ASP A 82 -4.23 -7.11 -1.58
C ASP A 82 -4.30 -5.61 -1.27
N ASN A 83 -5.42 -5.18 -0.73
CA ASN A 83 -5.60 -3.80 -0.30
C ASN A 83 -4.66 -3.47 0.86
N TRP A 84 -4.04 -2.32 0.76
CA TRP A 84 -3.26 -1.79 1.87
C TRP A 84 -4.17 -1.20 2.93
N SER A 85 -3.95 -1.57 4.19
CA SER A 85 -4.69 -1.02 5.33
C SER A 85 -3.74 -0.37 6.32
N ALA A 86 -4.08 0.84 6.72
CA ALA A 86 -3.35 1.57 7.74
C ALA A 86 -4.31 2.26 8.69
N THR A 87 -3.92 2.32 9.96
CA THR A 87 -4.69 3.00 11.01
C THR A 87 -3.97 4.27 11.43
N PHE A 88 -4.64 5.39 11.28
CA PHE A 88 -4.14 6.69 11.69
C PHE A 88 -4.88 7.20 12.92
N ILE A 89 -4.16 7.92 13.77
CA ILE A 89 -4.76 8.67 14.87
C ILE A 89 -5.23 10.00 14.29
N ASN A 90 -6.49 10.33 14.46
CA ASN A 90 -7.00 11.62 14.00
C ASN A 90 -6.49 12.73 14.92
N ASP A 91 -6.12 13.83 14.29
CA ASP A 91 -5.86 15.09 14.96
C ASP A 91 -7.19 15.77 15.38
N GLN A 92 -7.12 16.71 16.29
CA GLN A 92 -8.26 17.49 16.77
C GLN A 92 -9.00 18.20 15.62
N ASP A 93 -8.27 18.66 14.62
CA ASP A 93 -8.81 19.34 13.44
C ASP A 93 -9.26 18.38 12.33
N MET A 94 -9.13 17.07 12.53
CA MET A 94 -9.42 16.02 11.52
C MET A 94 -8.75 16.27 10.16
N SER A 95 -7.61 16.94 10.15
CA SER A 95 -6.92 17.36 8.92
C SER A 95 -6.52 16.16 8.04
N ILE A 96 -6.04 15.07 8.63
CA ILE A 96 -5.64 13.85 7.90
C ILE A 96 -6.82 13.25 7.16
N ARG A 97 -7.98 13.15 7.82
CA ARG A 97 -9.20 12.64 7.21
C ARG A 97 -9.67 13.51 6.05
N ALA A 98 -9.66 14.82 6.22
CA ALA A 98 -10.04 15.77 5.18
C ALA A 98 -9.16 15.63 3.92
N TYR A 99 -7.85 15.29 4.09
CA TYR A 99 -6.96 15.01 2.97
C TYR A 99 -7.33 13.76 2.20
N PHE A 100 -7.65 12.68 2.90
CA PHE A 100 -8.08 11.46 2.24
C PHE A 100 -9.42 11.64 1.53
N GLU A 101 -10.35 12.38 2.13
CA GLU A 101 -11.64 12.71 1.51
C GLU A 101 -11.45 13.56 0.25
N LYS A 102 -10.57 14.58 0.31
CA LYS A 102 -10.23 15.39 -0.86
C LYS A 102 -9.58 14.55 -1.96
N TRP A 103 -8.66 13.65 -1.59
CA TRP A 103 -8.05 12.74 -2.56
C TRP A 103 -9.08 11.84 -3.25
N MET A 104 -10.03 11.28 -2.51
CA MET A 104 -11.12 10.51 -3.11
C MET A 104 -12.00 11.37 -4.02
N GLU A 105 -12.30 12.61 -3.62
CA GLU A 105 -13.05 13.55 -4.44
C GLU A 105 -12.32 13.93 -5.73
N ASP A 106 -11.01 14.08 -5.67
CA ASP A 106 -10.16 14.36 -6.84
C ASP A 106 -10.13 13.18 -7.83
N ILE A 107 -10.15 11.94 -7.31
CA ILE A 107 -10.22 10.74 -8.16
C ILE A 107 -11.59 10.63 -8.83
N ASN A 108 -12.66 10.82 -8.07
CA ASN A 108 -14.03 10.72 -8.55
C ASN A 108 -14.92 11.76 -7.87
N SER A 109 -15.18 12.85 -8.57
CA SER A 109 -16.03 13.92 -8.03
C SER A 109 -17.49 13.52 -8.00
N HIS A 110 -18.08 13.53 -6.81
CA HIS A 110 -19.51 13.26 -6.60
C HIS A 110 -20.43 14.25 -7.32
N LYS A 111 -19.98 15.52 -7.46
CA LYS A 111 -20.79 16.58 -8.07
C LYS A 111 -20.73 16.56 -9.59
N ALA A 112 -19.58 16.27 -10.16
CA ALA A 112 -19.33 16.37 -11.58
C ALA A 112 -19.37 15.03 -12.32
N ASN A 113 -19.37 13.90 -11.60
CA ASN A 113 -19.21 12.55 -12.16
C ASN A 113 -18.00 12.42 -13.09
N THR A 114 -16.98 13.24 -12.88
CA THR A 114 -15.73 13.21 -13.63
C THR A 114 -14.71 12.36 -12.90
N CYS A 115 -14.08 11.45 -13.63
CA CYS A 115 -12.97 10.64 -13.11
C CYS A 115 -11.67 11.14 -13.73
N LEU A 116 -10.75 11.65 -12.93
CA LEU A 116 -9.45 12.15 -13.39
C LEU A 116 -8.58 11.08 -14.08
N LEU A 117 -8.81 9.81 -13.79
CA LEU A 117 -8.11 8.71 -14.44
C LEU A 117 -8.49 8.52 -15.91
N TYR A 118 -9.58 9.14 -16.38
CA TYR A 118 -10.10 9.00 -17.75
C TYR A 118 -9.77 10.17 -18.67
N THR A 119 -9.03 11.17 -18.20
CA THR A 119 -8.65 12.33 -19.03
C THR A 119 -7.42 12.10 -19.90
N SER A 120 -6.83 10.92 -19.87
CA SER A 120 -5.82 10.53 -20.83
C SER A 120 -6.49 10.27 -22.19
N PRO A 121 -6.18 11.04 -23.25
CA PRO A 121 -6.74 10.77 -24.56
C PRO A 121 -6.37 9.36 -24.98
N SER A 122 -7.39 8.54 -25.24
CA SER A 122 -7.19 7.21 -25.77
C SER A 122 -6.43 7.30 -27.09
N PRO A 123 -5.37 6.53 -27.34
CA PRO A 123 -4.64 6.56 -28.61
C PRO A 123 -5.50 6.13 -29.82
N ARG A 124 -6.77 5.83 -29.61
CA ARG A 124 -7.74 5.50 -30.66
C ARG A 124 -8.51 6.70 -31.21
N ASP A 125 -8.46 7.87 -30.56
CA ASP A 125 -9.18 9.08 -30.95
C ASP A 125 -8.29 10.09 -31.68
N SER A 126 -7.22 9.63 -32.27
CA SER A 126 -6.37 10.44 -33.15
C SER A 126 -6.68 10.19 -34.62
#